data_d4e4a0f639df3ef6a5ec90d3830cf84c
#
_entry.id   d4e4a0f639df3ef6a5ec90d3830cf84c
#
_cell.length_a   1.000
_cell.length_b   1.000
_cell.length_c   1.000
_cell.angle_alpha   90.00
_cell.angle_beta   90.00
_cell.angle_gamma   90.00
#
_symmetry.space_group_name_H-M   'P 1'
#
loop_
_entity.id
_entity.type
_entity.pdbx_description
1 polymer ?
#
loop_
_entity_poly.entity_id
_entity_poly.type
_entity_poly.pdbx_seq_one_letter_code
_entity_poly.pdbx_strand_id
1 'polypeptide(L)'
;MELAAKVIQELVDTGVREFILCAGARNSPLVHILDENKSLKVYSFFEERSAAFFALGRIAGYRRPVAIFTTSGTAVAELLPAAVEGTYSSLPLIMITADRPKRYRGTGAPQTIEQVGIFSYYNEVALDIDAENSHLSFKSLSWKKPIHVNVCFEEPLIDGPVPQINVPATSERTKLPGQLPMGMLKQLEDFLNTHKPLVLVGILPEKAYGTVLDFLKQYKAPVYAEGISSLRGHPDLKDLQIRSGEQMIHKLLKAGACDSILRIGGIPTVRLWRDLEDRYRELPVFSVGFNHYTGLSRPVSHCPSLDLLSQVEFSSVHRENYQIAMEDDSRTQQMKALLEKYPKSEQGMIYAASKHMKGHSVYLGNSLPIREWDSCADLDSPPKRVAANRGANGIDGQVSTFLGWAHTDTPNWCLVGDLTAMYDLSALWATSQLEAQKLRVVVINNGGGQIFSRMFKKEIFVNKHEISFESWAKMWNWSYQKWHTVPTSLELDNLQVIEMVPDWNETQQFWKEIDSLWKE
;
A
#
# COMPACT_ATOMS: atom_id res chain seq x y z
N MET A 1 34.52 13.20 -1.75
CA MET A 1 33.45 13.86 -2.57
C MET A 1 33.19 13.14 -3.88
N GLU A 2 34.20 12.71 -4.63
CA GLU A 2 34.03 12.04 -5.94
C GLU A 2 33.16 10.77 -5.90
N LEU A 3 33.38 9.89 -4.92
CA LEU A 3 32.57 8.67 -4.78
C LEU A 3 31.09 9.01 -4.54
N ALA A 4 30.80 10.00 -3.69
CA ALA A 4 29.43 10.42 -3.42
C ALA A 4 28.77 11.03 -4.67
N ALA A 5 29.49 11.84 -5.44
CA ALA A 5 28.99 12.40 -6.70
C ALA A 5 28.68 11.30 -7.72
N LYS A 6 29.55 10.29 -7.84
CA LYS A 6 29.34 9.15 -8.73
C LYS A 6 28.07 8.36 -8.35
N VAL A 7 27.83 8.14 -7.06
CA VAL A 7 26.60 7.45 -6.60
C VAL A 7 25.36 8.27 -6.96
N ILE A 8 25.35 9.57 -6.69
CA ILE A 8 24.18 10.41 -6.98
C ILE A 8 23.96 10.56 -8.47
N GLN A 9 25.05 10.71 -9.28
CA GLN A 9 24.93 10.79 -10.73
C GLN A 9 24.33 9.50 -11.34
N GLU A 10 24.79 8.33 -10.92
CA GLU A 10 24.22 7.03 -11.39
C GLU A 10 22.74 6.89 -11.02
N LEU A 11 22.33 7.34 -9.83
CA LEU A 11 20.92 7.38 -9.45
C LEU A 11 20.10 8.30 -10.37
N VAL A 12 20.61 9.50 -10.68
CA VAL A 12 19.98 10.46 -11.57
C VAL A 12 19.88 9.90 -12.99
N ASP A 13 20.95 9.27 -13.49
CA ASP A 13 20.99 8.64 -14.81
C ASP A 13 20.01 7.46 -14.94
N THR A 14 19.73 6.79 -13.81
CA THR A 14 18.73 5.72 -13.72
C THR A 14 17.29 6.25 -13.64
N GLY A 15 17.10 7.56 -13.49
CA GLY A 15 15.79 8.21 -13.46
C GLY A 15 15.28 8.56 -12.05
N VAL A 16 16.10 8.43 -11.01
CA VAL A 16 15.77 8.96 -9.69
C VAL A 16 15.71 10.48 -9.76
N ARG A 17 14.66 11.08 -9.18
CA ARG A 17 14.46 12.54 -9.11
C ARG A 17 14.11 13.01 -7.72
N GLU A 18 13.77 12.09 -6.83
CA GLU A 18 13.41 12.35 -5.45
C GLU A 18 14.35 11.59 -4.52
N PHE A 19 14.88 12.29 -3.55
CA PHE A 19 15.91 11.84 -2.63
C PHE A 19 15.40 12.03 -1.21
N ILE A 20 15.35 10.96 -0.43
CA ILE A 20 14.95 10.99 0.97
C ILE A 20 16.21 10.93 1.80
N LEU A 21 16.43 11.91 2.67
CA LEU A 21 17.69 12.10 3.38
C LEU A 21 17.50 12.04 4.89
N CYS A 22 18.14 11.07 5.53
CA CYS A 22 18.37 11.04 6.97
C CYS A 22 19.85 11.40 7.21
N ALA A 23 20.10 12.66 7.55
CA ALA A 23 21.44 13.18 7.68
C ALA A 23 22.16 12.67 8.93
N GLY A 24 23.45 12.37 8.81
CA GLY A 24 24.36 12.02 9.90
C GLY A 24 25.81 12.27 9.50
N ALA A 25 26.74 12.06 10.40
CA ALA A 25 28.14 12.39 10.12
C ALA A 25 28.73 11.54 8.98
N ARG A 26 28.44 10.22 8.93
CA ARG A 26 29.09 9.32 7.97
C ARG A 26 28.60 9.53 6.54
N ASN A 27 27.38 10.00 6.32
CA ASN A 27 26.86 10.30 4.98
C ASN A 27 27.05 11.78 4.59
N SER A 28 27.84 12.57 5.33
CA SER A 28 28.07 13.99 5.02
C SER A 28 28.52 14.29 3.58
N PRO A 29 29.32 13.45 2.88
CA PRO A 29 29.65 13.69 1.48
C PRO A 29 28.40 13.69 0.57
N LEU A 30 27.47 12.76 0.83
CA LEU A 30 26.19 12.67 0.10
C LEU A 30 25.27 13.85 0.45
N VAL A 31 25.20 14.22 1.75
CA VAL A 31 24.42 15.37 2.23
C VAL A 31 24.83 16.65 1.53
N HIS A 32 26.14 16.94 1.47
CA HIS A 32 26.67 18.15 0.84
C HIS A 32 26.31 18.25 -0.64
N ILE A 33 26.44 17.14 -1.37
CA ILE A 33 26.09 17.13 -2.81
C ILE A 33 24.58 17.34 -3.01
N LEU A 34 23.74 16.67 -2.21
CA LEU A 34 22.30 16.82 -2.31
C LEU A 34 21.81 18.23 -1.95
N ASP A 35 22.43 18.86 -0.94
CA ASP A 35 22.05 20.20 -0.51
C ASP A 35 22.47 21.29 -1.51
N GLU A 36 23.67 21.20 -2.06
CA GLU A 36 24.19 22.21 -3.01
C GLU A 36 23.57 22.10 -4.41
N ASN A 37 23.07 20.92 -4.82
CA ASN A 37 22.46 20.73 -6.14
C ASN A 37 20.94 20.97 -6.08
N LYS A 38 20.52 22.24 -6.10
CA LYS A 38 19.11 22.68 -5.94
C LYS A 38 18.14 22.18 -7.01
N SER A 39 18.63 21.58 -8.09
CA SER A 39 17.81 20.90 -9.10
C SER A 39 17.30 19.53 -8.65
N LEU A 40 17.83 18.98 -7.55
CA LEU A 40 17.40 17.73 -6.96
C LEU A 40 16.30 17.98 -5.93
N LYS A 41 15.23 17.18 -5.97
CA LYS A 41 14.17 17.25 -4.95
C LYS A 41 14.56 16.40 -3.76
N VAL A 42 14.87 17.04 -2.65
CA VAL A 42 15.30 16.38 -1.40
C VAL A 42 14.22 16.54 -0.34
N TYR A 43 13.89 15.44 0.34
CA TYR A 43 13.04 15.42 1.54
C TYR A 43 13.89 15.01 2.74
N SER A 44 13.94 15.86 3.76
CA SER A 44 14.77 15.65 4.96
C SER A 44 13.98 15.02 6.09
N PHE A 45 14.53 13.98 6.70
CA PHE A 45 13.94 13.26 7.83
C PHE A 45 14.95 13.06 8.95
N PHE A 46 14.45 12.93 10.17
CA PHE A 46 15.28 12.59 11.34
C PHE A 46 15.08 11.12 11.79
N GLU A 47 14.07 10.42 11.25
CA GLU A 47 13.71 9.06 11.64
C GLU A 47 13.63 8.19 10.39
N GLU A 48 14.50 7.20 10.32
CA GLU A 48 14.82 6.43 9.11
C GLU A 48 13.67 5.51 8.68
N ARG A 49 12.95 4.91 9.62
CA ARG A 49 11.82 4.03 9.31
C ARG A 49 10.67 4.82 8.66
N SER A 50 10.28 5.95 9.25
CA SER A 50 9.29 6.87 8.66
C SER A 50 9.70 7.33 7.26
N ALA A 51 10.98 7.72 7.12
CA ALA A 51 11.57 8.16 5.86
C ALA A 51 11.46 7.06 4.77
N ALA A 52 11.76 5.81 5.14
CA ALA A 52 11.69 4.69 4.21
C ALA A 52 10.25 4.36 3.78
N PHE A 53 9.28 4.39 4.69
CA PHE A 53 7.88 4.22 4.35
C PHE A 53 7.32 5.40 3.54
N PHE A 54 7.74 6.62 3.83
CA PHE A 54 7.44 7.78 2.98
C PHE A 54 7.96 7.57 1.55
N ALA A 55 9.18 7.08 1.40
CA ALA A 55 9.75 6.75 0.10
C ALA A 55 8.91 5.69 -0.64
N LEU A 56 8.43 4.64 0.04
CA LEU A 56 7.51 3.68 -0.56
C LEU A 56 6.21 4.34 -1.05
N GLY A 57 5.67 5.29 -0.29
CA GLY A 57 4.52 6.09 -0.69
C GLY A 57 4.79 6.88 -1.98
N ARG A 58 5.95 7.54 -2.08
CA ARG A 58 6.38 8.26 -3.30
C ARG A 58 6.45 7.32 -4.50
N ILE A 59 7.07 6.14 -4.33
CA ILE A 59 7.15 5.14 -5.41
C ILE A 59 5.74 4.67 -5.82
N ALA A 60 4.87 4.36 -4.86
CA ALA A 60 3.52 3.88 -5.13
C ALA A 60 2.65 4.92 -5.86
N GLY A 61 2.72 6.19 -5.42
CA GLY A 61 1.90 7.27 -5.97
C GLY A 61 2.37 7.77 -7.34
N TYR A 62 3.67 7.89 -7.52
CA TYR A 62 4.24 8.58 -8.69
C TYR A 62 4.97 7.67 -9.67
N ARG A 63 5.09 6.37 -9.33
CA ARG A 63 5.69 5.33 -10.20
C ARG A 63 7.10 5.65 -10.70
N ARG A 64 7.88 6.34 -9.86
CA ARG A 64 9.28 6.69 -10.11
C ARG A 64 10.16 6.05 -9.06
N PRO A 65 11.40 5.65 -9.38
CA PRO A 65 12.35 5.20 -8.39
C PRO A 65 12.69 6.35 -7.44
N VAL A 66 12.83 6.02 -6.16
CA VAL A 66 13.20 6.94 -5.07
C VAL A 66 14.38 6.34 -4.33
N ALA A 67 15.35 7.17 -3.96
CA ALA A 67 16.49 6.75 -3.17
C ALA A 67 16.42 7.34 -1.76
N ILE A 68 16.69 6.51 -0.74
CA ILE A 68 16.85 6.92 0.65
C ILE A 68 18.31 6.82 1.06
N PHE A 69 18.77 7.83 1.78
CA PHE A 69 20.15 7.97 2.25
C PHE A 69 20.18 7.97 3.78
N THR A 70 21.00 7.10 4.37
CA THR A 70 21.18 7.03 5.81
C THR A 70 22.66 7.08 6.19
N THR A 71 22.91 7.45 7.43
CA THR A 71 24.21 7.24 8.07
C THR A 71 24.43 5.75 8.37
N SER A 72 25.50 5.40 9.05
CA SER A 72 25.85 4.03 9.42
C SER A 72 25.15 3.58 10.72
N GLY A 73 25.21 2.29 11.01
CA GLY A 73 24.74 1.69 12.24
C GLY A 73 23.26 1.37 12.23
N THR A 74 22.54 1.61 13.34
CA THR A 74 21.12 1.28 13.48
C THR A 74 20.21 2.01 12.50
N ALA A 75 20.62 3.18 12.00
CA ALA A 75 19.94 3.90 10.91
C ALA A 75 19.69 3.01 9.69
N VAL A 76 20.64 2.12 9.37
CA VAL A 76 20.50 1.14 8.29
C VAL A 76 19.48 0.06 8.64
N ALA A 77 19.51 -0.43 9.88
CA ALA A 77 18.58 -1.47 10.34
C ALA A 77 17.12 -0.99 10.34
N GLU A 78 16.87 0.28 10.61
CA GLU A 78 15.54 0.90 10.60
C GLU A 78 14.88 0.91 9.20
N LEU A 79 15.64 0.70 8.13
CA LEU A 79 15.09 0.55 6.78
C LEU A 79 14.47 -0.83 6.52
N LEU A 80 14.76 -1.84 7.36
CA LEU A 80 14.33 -3.22 7.12
C LEU A 80 12.82 -3.41 7.05
N PRO A 81 11.98 -2.80 7.90
CA PRO A 81 10.52 -2.92 7.78
C PRO A 81 10.00 -2.45 6.42
N ALA A 82 10.50 -1.32 5.92
CA ALA A 82 10.13 -0.81 4.60
C ALA A 82 10.68 -1.69 3.45
N ALA A 83 11.87 -2.27 3.61
CA ALA A 83 12.42 -3.22 2.63
C ALA A 83 11.56 -4.49 2.53
N VAL A 84 11.04 -4.99 3.66
CA VAL A 84 10.08 -6.10 3.69
C VAL A 84 8.80 -5.75 2.94
N GLU A 85 8.15 -4.64 3.29
CA GLU A 85 6.93 -4.17 2.62
C GLU A 85 7.17 -3.95 1.12
N GLY A 86 8.28 -3.26 0.76
CA GLY A 86 8.66 -2.98 -0.63
C GLY A 86 8.88 -4.24 -1.47
N THR A 87 9.44 -5.30 -0.86
CA THR A 87 9.62 -6.60 -1.52
C THR A 87 8.28 -7.21 -1.92
N TYR A 88 7.36 -7.35 -0.99
CA TYR A 88 6.06 -8.00 -1.27
C TYR A 88 5.10 -7.11 -2.05
N SER A 89 5.25 -5.78 -1.98
CA SER A 89 4.52 -4.81 -2.80
C SER A 89 5.16 -4.55 -4.17
N SER A 90 6.34 -5.14 -4.44
CA SER A 90 7.13 -4.87 -5.66
C SER A 90 7.41 -3.38 -5.90
N LEU A 91 7.81 -2.70 -4.82
CA LEU A 91 8.22 -1.30 -4.83
C LEU A 91 9.75 -1.21 -4.70
N PRO A 92 10.47 -0.84 -5.77
CA PRO A 92 11.93 -0.86 -5.78
C PRO A 92 12.53 0.36 -5.07
N LEU A 93 12.53 0.35 -3.75
CA LEU A 93 13.21 1.33 -2.91
C LEU A 93 14.72 1.19 -3.06
N ILE A 94 15.44 2.28 -3.37
CA ILE A 94 16.90 2.28 -3.42
C ILE A 94 17.44 2.79 -2.08
N MET A 95 18.13 1.93 -1.35
CA MET A 95 18.70 2.22 -0.04
C MET A 95 20.20 2.47 -0.17
N ILE A 96 20.63 3.71 0.01
CA ILE A 96 22.02 4.15 -0.01
C ILE A 96 22.46 4.35 1.43
N THR A 97 23.30 3.47 1.94
CA THR A 97 23.75 3.47 3.33
C THR A 97 25.22 3.80 3.41
N ALA A 98 25.55 4.90 4.10
CA ALA A 98 26.95 5.24 4.33
C ALA A 98 27.56 4.31 5.39
N ASP A 99 28.83 3.96 5.22
CA ASP A 99 29.55 3.09 6.11
C ASP A 99 30.95 3.64 6.42
N ARG A 100 31.53 3.14 7.50
CA ARG A 100 32.95 3.30 7.75
C ARG A 100 33.77 2.47 6.74
N PRO A 101 35.06 2.80 6.57
CA PRO A 101 35.97 1.95 5.79
C PRO A 101 35.89 0.49 6.23
N LYS A 102 35.94 -0.42 5.29
CA LYS A 102 35.77 -1.88 5.48
C LYS A 102 36.61 -2.47 6.61
N ARG A 103 37.82 -1.89 6.86
CA ARG A 103 38.73 -2.32 7.94
C ARG A 103 38.17 -2.18 9.36
N TYR A 104 37.10 -1.41 9.53
CA TYR A 104 36.45 -1.25 10.85
C TYR A 104 35.37 -2.31 11.13
N ARG A 105 34.97 -3.10 10.16
CA ARG A 105 33.95 -4.15 10.35
C ARG A 105 34.44 -5.20 11.35
N GLY A 106 33.53 -5.64 12.24
CA GLY A 106 33.86 -6.59 13.30
C GLY A 106 34.71 -6.05 14.45
N THR A 107 35.08 -4.76 14.44
CA THR A 107 35.94 -4.18 15.50
C THR A 107 35.17 -3.62 16.69
N GLY A 108 33.83 -3.46 16.58
CA GLY A 108 33.02 -2.78 17.59
C GLY A 108 33.21 -1.25 17.62
N ALA A 109 33.79 -0.65 16.58
CA ALA A 109 33.90 0.80 16.47
C ALA A 109 32.51 1.45 16.51
N PRO A 110 32.35 2.69 17.08
CA PRO A 110 31.04 3.34 17.19
C PRO A 110 30.30 3.42 15.84
N GLN A 111 29.01 3.09 15.82
CA GLN A 111 28.17 3.05 14.62
C GLN A 111 28.71 2.17 13.48
N THR A 112 29.43 1.09 13.80
CA THR A 112 29.89 0.09 12.84
C THR A 112 29.20 -1.22 13.12
N ILE A 113 28.46 -1.70 12.12
CA ILE A 113 27.75 -2.98 12.14
C ILE A 113 27.95 -3.69 10.79
N GLU A 114 27.52 -4.92 10.67
CA GLU A 114 27.54 -5.71 9.42
C GLU A 114 26.38 -5.27 8.52
N GLN A 115 26.50 -4.07 7.88
CA GLN A 115 25.45 -3.48 7.05
C GLN A 115 25.20 -4.26 5.76
N VAL A 116 26.27 -4.75 5.16
CA VAL A 116 26.16 -5.53 3.91
C VAL A 116 25.44 -6.84 4.19
N GLY A 117 24.33 -7.07 3.50
CA GLY A 117 23.53 -8.28 3.70
C GLY A 117 22.48 -8.20 4.80
N ILE A 118 22.36 -7.10 5.55
CA ILE A 118 21.34 -6.93 6.60
C ILE A 118 19.91 -7.10 6.07
N PHE A 119 19.66 -6.77 4.80
CA PHE A 119 18.35 -6.91 4.16
C PHE A 119 18.13 -8.30 3.57
N SER A 120 19.17 -9.16 3.48
CA SER A 120 19.08 -10.56 3.05
C SER A 120 18.15 -10.78 1.85
N TYR A 121 17.05 -11.51 2.03
CA TYR A 121 16.06 -11.80 1.00
C TYR A 121 15.31 -10.55 0.48
N TYR A 122 15.26 -9.47 1.27
CA TYR A 122 14.41 -8.30 1.02
C TYR A 122 15.07 -7.22 0.15
N ASN A 123 16.12 -7.58 -0.56
CA ASN A 123 16.71 -6.76 -1.62
C ASN A 123 17.02 -7.59 -2.86
N GLU A 124 17.03 -6.96 -4.03
CA GLU A 124 17.41 -7.61 -5.29
C GLU A 124 18.92 -7.80 -5.38
N VAL A 125 19.65 -6.80 -4.92
CA VAL A 125 21.12 -6.79 -4.91
C VAL A 125 21.62 -6.00 -3.71
N ALA A 126 22.74 -6.43 -3.13
CA ALA A 126 23.52 -5.68 -2.16
C ALA A 126 24.90 -5.38 -2.75
N LEU A 127 25.19 -4.10 -3.00
CA LEU A 127 26.47 -3.62 -3.50
C LEU A 127 27.26 -3.00 -2.35
N ASP A 128 28.55 -3.26 -2.28
CA ASP A 128 29.46 -2.75 -1.27
C ASP A 128 30.62 -2.03 -1.96
N ILE A 129 30.54 -0.70 -2.02
CA ILE A 129 31.45 0.14 -2.78
C ILE A 129 32.30 1.05 -1.90
N ASP A 130 33.48 1.38 -2.40
CA ASP A 130 34.43 2.33 -1.83
C ASP A 130 35.19 3.05 -2.95
N ALA A 131 36.19 3.86 -2.61
CA ALA A 131 36.97 4.61 -3.61
C ALA A 131 37.74 3.70 -4.58
N GLU A 132 38.22 2.53 -4.13
CA GLU A 132 38.96 1.58 -4.97
C GLU A 132 38.03 0.70 -5.81
N ASN A 133 36.88 0.35 -5.28
CA ASN A 133 35.85 -0.46 -5.97
C ASN A 133 34.53 0.32 -6.06
N SER A 134 34.50 1.29 -6.97
CA SER A 134 33.37 2.22 -7.14
C SER A 134 32.47 1.87 -8.33
N HIS A 135 32.48 0.60 -8.80
CA HIS A 135 31.61 0.18 -9.87
C HIS A 135 30.16 0.12 -9.40
N LEU A 136 29.30 0.92 -10.00
CA LEU A 136 27.88 1.01 -9.70
C LEU A 136 27.11 1.06 -11.03
N SER A 137 26.14 0.16 -11.21
CA SER A 137 25.22 0.18 -12.34
C SER A 137 23.89 -0.48 -11.98
N PHE A 138 22.81 0.16 -12.34
CA PHE A 138 21.44 -0.34 -12.15
C PHE A 138 20.79 -0.90 -13.43
N LYS A 139 21.53 -0.94 -14.55
CA LYS A 139 20.98 -1.29 -15.88
C LYS A 139 20.44 -2.71 -15.99
N SER A 140 21.01 -3.66 -15.25
CA SER A 140 20.65 -5.10 -15.30
C SER A 140 19.59 -5.49 -14.28
N LEU A 141 19.10 -4.56 -13.45
CA LEU A 141 18.18 -4.87 -12.37
C LEU A 141 16.75 -5.05 -12.87
N SER A 142 16.02 -5.98 -12.24
CA SER A 142 14.62 -6.25 -12.55
C SER A 142 13.66 -5.20 -12.00
N TRP A 143 14.08 -4.43 -11.00
CA TRP A 143 13.29 -3.42 -10.30
C TRP A 143 12.03 -3.97 -9.62
N LYS A 144 12.12 -5.20 -9.12
CA LYS A 144 10.99 -5.88 -8.48
C LYS A 144 11.09 -5.94 -6.95
N LYS A 145 12.29 -5.69 -6.42
CA LYS A 145 12.59 -5.64 -5.00
C LYS A 145 13.40 -4.39 -4.68
N PRO A 146 13.49 -3.98 -3.40
CA PRO A 146 14.44 -2.97 -2.96
C PRO A 146 15.87 -3.28 -3.38
N ILE A 147 16.70 -2.25 -3.46
CA ILE A 147 18.10 -2.31 -3.88
C ILE A 147 18.93 -1.70 -2.75
N HIS A 148 20.01 -2.36 -2.35
CA HIS A 148 20.91 -1.85 -1.33
C HIS A 148 22.28 -1.51 -1.92
N VAL A 149 22.76 -0.30 -1.65
CA VAL A 149 24.13 0.15 -1.96
C VAL A 149 24.75 0.66 -0.67
N ASN A 150 25.71 -0.09 -0.15
CA ASN A 150 26.52 0.30 0.99
C ASN A 150 27.76 1.04 0.49
N VAL A 151 28.00 2.26 0.99
CA VAL A 151 29.05 3.17 0.51
C VAL A 151 30.04 3.46 1.64
N CYS A 152 31.25 2.93 1.52
CA CYS A 152 32.31 3.14 2.51
C CYS A 152 33.07 4.43 2.23
N PHE A 153 33.06 5.37 3.18
CA PHE A 153 33.78 6.64 3.09
C PHE A 153 35.00 6.67 3.99
N GLU A 154 36.14 7.06 3.41
CA GLU A 154 37.36 7.39 4.15
C GLU A 154 37.33 8.82 4.72
N GLU A 155 38.19 9.13 5.66
CA GLU A 155 38.39 10.48 6.15
C GLU A 155 39.58 11.16 5.43
N PRO A 156 39.49 12.48 5.16
CA PRO A 156 38.40 13.39 5.52
C PRO A 156 37.14 13.15 4.70
N LEU A 157 35.96 13.23 5.36
CA LEU A 157 34.68 12.99 4.71
C LEU A 157 34.34 14.02 3.62
N ILE A 158 34.75 15.27 3.87
CA ILE A 158 34.58 16.38 2.92
C ILE A 158 35.98 16.79 2.45
N ASP A 159 36.27 16.48 1.20
CA ASP A 159 37.62 16.60 0.59
C ASP A 159 37.55 17.37 -0.74
N GLY A 160 37.28 18.65 -0.69
CA GLY A 160 37.30 19.52 -1.86
C GLY A 160 35.93 20.14 -2.21
N PRO A 161 35.82 20.78 -3.39
CA PRO A 161 34.57 21.42 -3.82
C PRO A 161 33.46 20.40 -4.09
N VAL A 162 32.21 20.86 -3.92
CA VAL A 162 31.04 20.03 -4.20
C VAL A 162 30.87 19.85 -5.71
N PRO A 163 30.90 18.63 -6.23
CA PRO A 163 30.66 18.38 -7.66
C PRO A 163 29.22 18.71 -8.07
N GLN A 164 29.06 19.25 -9.27
CA GLN A 164 27.74 19.48 -9.85
C GLN A 164 27.19 18.18 -10.45
N ILE A 165 25.91 17.94 -10.21
CA ILE A 165 25.19 16.80 -10.76
C ILE A 165 24.47 17.20 -12.04
N ASN A 166 24.71 16.47 -13.11
CA ASN A 166 24.01 16.68 -14.38
C ASN A 166 22.63 16.01 -14.35
N VAL A 167 21.57 16.81 -14.31
CA VAL A 167 20.18 16.30 -14.31
C VAL A 167 19.61 16.40 -15.73
N PRO A 168 19.42 15.30 -16.45
CA PRO A 168 18.82 15.32 -17.78
C PRO A 168 17.40 15.90 -17.74
N ALA A 169 17.08 16.74 -18.74
CA ALA A 169 15.76 17.37 -18.85
C ALA A 169 14.62 16.34 -19.04
N THR A 170 14.91 15.21 -19.66
CA THR A 170 13.98 14.10 -19.85
C THR A 170 14.57 12.81 -19.27
N SER A 171 13.87 12.19 -18.36
CA SER A 171 14.17 10.81 -17.95
C SER A 171 13.14 9.88 -18.59
N GLU A 172 13.31 9.54 -19.85
CA GLU A 172 12.64 8.36 -20.37
C GLU A 172 13.31 7.14 -19.75
N ARG A 173 12.69 6.61 -18.71
CA ARG A 173 12.97 5.26 -18.28
C ARG A 173 12.62 4.36 -19.46
N THR A 174 13.59 3.77 -20.10
CA THR A 174 13.35 2.70 -21.07
C THR A 174 12.56 1.63 -20.33
N LYS A 175 11.23 1.64 -20.52
CA LYS A 175 10.40 0.51 -20.09
C LYS A 175 10.95 -0.68 -20.88
N LEU A 176 11.70 -1.54 -20.22
CA LEU A 176 11.87 -2.87 -20.76
C LEU A 176 10.45 -3.45 -20.85
N PRO A 177 9.92 -3.73 -22.03
CA PRO A 177 8.65 -4.38 -22.15
C PRO A 177 8.79 -5.68 -21.39
N GLY A 178 8.02 -5.84 -20.33
CA GLY A 178 7.93 -7.11 -19.65
C GLY A 178 7.46 -8.12 -20.68
N GLN A 179 8.36 -8.96 -21.17
CA GLN A 179 7.95 -10.04 -22.06
C GLN A 179 6.97 -10.89 -21.28
N LEU A 180 5.73 -10.97 -21.78
CA LEU A 180 4.74 -11.88 -21.25
C LEU A 180 5.33 -13.30 -21.32
N PRO A 181 5.24 -14.12 -20.28
CA PRO A 181 5.70 -15.49 -20.35
C PRO A 181 5.00 -16.19 -21.52
N MET A 182 5.79 -16.90 -22.34
CA MET A 182 5.27 -17.56 -23.53
C MET A 182 4.11 -18.50 -23.18
N GLY A 183 3.00 -18.40 -23.90
CA GLY A 183 1.81 -19.25 -23.72
C GLY A 183 0.82 -18.78 -22.62
N MET A 184 1.14 -17.75 -21.83
CA MET A 184 0.23 -17.25 -20.78
C MET A 184 -1.08 -16.70 -21.35
N LEU A 185 -1.02 -16.04 -22.50
CA LEU A 185 -2.21 -15.53 -23.17
C LEU A 185 -3.17 -16.67 -23.48
N LYS A 186 -2.69 -17.70 -24.16
CA LYS A 186 -3.51 -18.88 -24.49
C LYS A 186 -4.04 -19.59 -23.23
N GLN A 187 -3.24 -19.72 -22.19
CA GLN A 187 -3.70 -20.34 -20.93
C GLN A 187 -4.84 -19.53 -20.29
N LEU A 188 -4.80 -18.21 -20.34
CA LEU A 188 -5.88 -17.37 -19.85
C LEU A 188 -7.14 -17.51 -20.74
N GLU A 189 -6.99 -17.49 -22.06
CA GLU A 189 -8.08 -17.69 -23.02
C GLU A 189 -8.77 -19.03 -22.80
N ASP A 190 -8.00 -20.11 -22.70
CA ASP A 190 -8.50 -21.46 -22.41
C ASP A 190 -9.26 -21.48 -21.07
N PHE A 191 -8.70 -20.85 -20.02
CA PHE A 191 -9.35 -20.76 -18.72
C PHE A 191 -10.69 -20.02 -18.79
N LEU A 192 -10.73 -18.85 -19.45
CA LEU A 192 -11.95 -18.03 -19.60
C LEU A 192 -13.02 -18.69 -20.45
N ASN A 193 -12.64 -19.51 -21.43
CA ASN A 193 -13.57 -20.23 -22.29
C ASN A 193 -14.08 -21.56 -21.71
N THR A 194 -13.34 -22.13 -20.74
CA THR A 194 -13.65 -23.43 -20.14
C THR A 194 -14.38 -23.32 -18.80
N HIS A 195 -14.11 -22.26 -18.04
CA HIS A 195 -14.61 -22.06 -16.68
C HIS A 195 -15.58 -20.87 -16.58
N LYS A 196 -16.28 -20.82 -15.44
CA LYS A 196 -17.17 -19.72 -15.04
C LYS A 196 -16.56 -19.00 -13.82
N PRO A 197 -15.50 -18.20 -13.99
CA PRO A 197 -14.82 -17.61 -12.86
C PRO A 197 -15.64 -16.52 -12.17
N LEU A 198 -15.54 -16.48 -10.85
CA LEU A 198 -15.75 -15.26 -10.09
C LEU A 198 -14.48 -14.42 -10.20
N VAL A 199 -14.61 -13.14 -10.53
CA VAL A 199 -13.46 -12.24 -10.63
C VAL A 199 -13.24 -11.53 -9.30
N LEU A 200 -12.07 -11.74 -8.69
CA LEU A 200 -11.61 -10.99 -7.51
C LEU A 200 -10.64 -9.90 -7.95
N VAL A 201 -10.96 -8.64 -7.67
CA VAL A 201 -10.10 -7.51 -7.99
C VAL A 201 -9.51 -6.94 -6.69
N GLY A 202 -8.22 -7.17 -6.48
CA GLY A 202 -7.46 -6.58 -5.38
C GLY A 202 -6.88 -5.20 -5.73
N ILE A 203 -5.88 -4.76 -4.99
CA ILE A 203 -5.22 -3.47 -5.26
C ILE A 203 -4.66 -3.42 -6.69
N LEU A 204 -4.86 -2.28 -7.35
CA LEU A 204 -4.40 -2.04 -8.72
C LEU A 204 -3.46 -0.83 -8.78
N PRO A 205 -2.45 -0.84 -9.66
CA PRO A 205 -1.77 0.37 -10.09
C PRO A 205 -2.75 1.27 -10.85
N GLU A 206 -2.76 2.59 -10.57
CA GLU A 206 -3.70 3.54 -11.21
C GLU A 206 -3.71 3.44 -12.74
N LYS A 207 -2.55 3.26 -13.37
CA LYS A 207 -2.44 3.09 -14.83
C LYS A 207 -3.18 1.86 -15.39
N ALA A 208 -3.52 0.88 -14.55
CA ALA A 208 -4.20 -0.35 -14.97
C ALA A 208 -5.73 -0.26 -14.81
N TYR A 209 -6.26 0.81 -14.20
CA TYR A 209 -7.70 0.92 -13.95
C TYR A 209 -8.53 0.80 -15.23
N GLY A 210 -8.16 1.54 -16.28
CA GLY A 210 -8.87 1.49 -17.57
C GLY A 210 -8.84 0.09 -18.19
N THR A 211 -7.67 -0.52 -18.30
CA THR A 211 -7.51 -1.87 -18.86
C THR A 211 -8.34 -2.91 -18.11
N VAL A 212 -8.30 -2.88 -16.76
CA VAL A 212 -9.07 -3.82 -15.95
C VAL A 212 -10.57 -3.56 -16.07
N LEU A 213 -11.00 -2.31 -16.02
CA LEU A 213 -12.40 -1.93 -16.17
C LEU A 213 -12.97 -2.38 -17.53
N ASP A 214 -12.25 -2.14 -18.63
CA ASP A 214 -12.65 -2.53 -19.97
C ASP A 214 -12.75 -4.05 -20.12
N PHE A 215 -11.79 -4.79 -19.55
CA PHE A 215 -11.86 -6.26 -19.51
C PHE A 215 -13.11 -6.73 -18.75
N LEU A 216 -13.40 -6.20 -17.56
CA LEU A 216 -14.56 -6.60 -16.75
C LEU A 216 -15.89 -6.32 -17.48
N LYS A 217 -16.01 -5.17 -18.14
CA LYS A 217 -17.19 -4.78 -18.94
C LYS A 217 -17.43 -5.69 -20.14
N GLN A 218 -16.36 -6.18 -20.75
CA GLN A 218 -16.44 -7.09 -21.91
C GLN A 218 -16.73 -8.52 -21.47
N TYR A 219 -16.05 -9.02 -20.42
CA TYR A 219 -16.17 -10.41 -19.98
C TYR A 219 -17.46 -10.70 -19.21
N LYS A 220 -18.01 -9.73 -18.48
CA LYS A 220 -19.32 -9.77 -17.79
C LYS A 220 -19.50 -10.93 -16.79
N ALA A 221 -18.43 -11.35 -16.12
CA ALA A 221 -18.51 -12.29 -15.01
C ALA A 221 -18.90 -11.56 -13.69
N PRO A 222 -19.39 -12.30 -12.67
CA PRO A 222 -19.55 -11.73 -11.33
C PRO A 222 -18.22 -11.21 -10.79
N VAL A 223 -18.21 -9.97 -10.27
CA VAL A 223 -17.00 -9.27 -9.80
C VAL A 223 -17.11 -8.96 -8.32
N TYR A 224 -16.14 -9.37 -7.55
CA TYR A 224 -15.88 -8.81 -6.23
C TYR A 224 -14.68 -7.88 -6.31
N ALA A 225 -14.95 -6.58 -6.37
CA ALA A 225 -13.93 -5.56 -6.31
C ALA A 225 -13.70 -5.16 -4.85
N GLU A 226 -12.52 -5.44 -4.30
CA GLU A 226 -12.18 -5.02 -2.94
C GLU A 226 -12.15 -3.50 -2.81
N GLY A 227 -12.38 -2.97 -1.62
CA GLY A 227 -12.32 -1.53 -1.34
C GLY A 227 -11.02 -0.86 -1.76
N ILE A 228 -9.92 -1.62 -1.78
CA ILE A 228 -8.60 -1.16 -2.21
C ILE A 228 -8.37 -1.19 -3.74
N SER A 229 -9.30 -1.74 -4.50
CA SER A 229 -9.15 -1.87 -5.97
C SER A 229 -9.31 -0.55 -6.72
N SER A 230 -9.89 0.48 -6.08
CA SER A 230 -10.39 1.73 -6.69
C SER A 230 -11.53 1.52 -7.71
N LEU A 231 -12.00 0.29 -7.90
CA LEU A 231 -13.12 -0.06 -8.79
C LEU A 231 -14.39 -0.42 -8.01
N ARG A 232 -14.32 -0.56 -6.68
CA ARG A 232 -15.48 -0.81 -5.85
C ARG A 232 -16.45 0.39 -5.90
N GLY A 233 -17.72 0.11 -6.19
CA GLY A 233 -18.73 1.15 -6.40
C GLY A 233 -18.63 1.88 -7.75
N HIS A 234 -17.78 1.41 -8.69
CA HIS A 234 -17.70 2.02 -10.01
C HIS A 234 -19.05 1.84 -10.76
N PRO A 235 -19.65 2.93 -11.31
CA PRO A 235 -20.98 2.87 -11.89
C PRO A 235 -21.11 1.86 -13.06
N ASP A 236 -20.07 1.74 -13.89
CA ASP A 236 -20.07 0.81 -15.02
C ASP A 236 -20.05 -0.68 -14.60
N LEU A 237 -19.74 -0.97 -13.34
CA LEU A 237 -19.72 -2.34 -12.80
C LEU A 237 -20.95 -2.66 -11.93
N LYS A 238 -21.91 -1.76 -11.82
CA LYS A 238 -23.05 -1.89 -10.89
C LYS A 238 -23.78 -3.24 -11.03
N ASP A 239 -24.00 -3.69 -12.25
CA ASP A 239 -24.75 -4.92 -12.53
C ASP A 239 -23.88 -6.20 -12.46
N LEU A 240 -22.57 -6.06 -12.35
CA LEU A 240 -21.62 -7.16 -12.26
C LEU A 240 -21.06 -7.34 -10.85
N GLN A 241 -21.13 -6.29 -10.02
CA GLN A 241 -20.45 -6.23 -8.74
C GLN A 241 -21.23 -6.89 -7.63
N ILE A 242 -20.58 -7.79 -6.90
CA ILE A 242 -21.08 -8.30 -5.62
C ILE A 242 -20.87 -7.20 -4.59
N ARG A 243 -21.95 -6.67 -4.03
CA ARG A 243 -21.98 -5.51 -3.14
C ARG A 243 -22.17 -5.88 -1.68
N SER A 244 -22.89 -6.96 -1.39
CA SER A 244 -23.29 -7.36 -0.05
C SER A 244 -22.18 -8.01 0.79
N GLY A 245 -21.01 -8.26 0.18
CA GLY A 245 -19.84 -8.78 0.88
C GLY A 245 -19.45 -10.22 0.52
N GLU A 246 -18.41 -10.71 1.22
CA GLU A 246 -17.77 -12.00 0.95
C GLU A 246 -18.72 -13.22 1.07
N GLN A 247 -19.75 -13.13 1.88
CA GLN A 247 -20.71 -14.23 2.06
C GLN A 247 -21.44 -14.61 0.76
N MET A 248 -21.71 -13.62 -0.09
CA MET A 248 -22.30 -13.88 -1.40
C MET A 248 -21.36 -14.69 -2.30
N ILE A 249 -20.05 -14.48 -2.20
CA ILE A 249 -19.05 -15.28 -2.92
C ILE A 249 -19.19 -16.76 -2.56
N HIS A 250 -19.23 -17.08 -1.27
CA HIS A 250 -19.40 -18.45 -0.80
C HIS A 250 -20.69 -19.08 -1.30
N LYS A 251 -21.76 -18.29 -1.40
CA LYS A 251 -23.05 -18.76 -1.94
C LYS A 251 -22.95 -19.08 -3.42
N LEU A 252 -22.34 -18.21 -4.22
CA LEU A 252 -22.11 -18.42 -5.65
C LEU A 252 -21.30 -19.69 -5.93
N LEU A 253 -20.23 -19.91 -5.19
CA LEU A 253 -19.40 -21.10 -5.31
C LEU A 253 -20.16 -22.38 -4.92
N LYS A 254 -20.90 -22.36 -3.82
CA LYS A 254 -21.71 -23.50 -3.37
C LYS A 254 -22.84 -23.85 -4.34
N ALA A 255 -23.45 -22.85 -4.96
CA ALA A 255 -24.51 -23.05 -5.95
C ALA A 255 -24.00 -23.49 -7.32
N GLY A 256 -22.67 -23.56 -7.53
CA GLY A 256 -22.07 -23.85 -8.83
C GLY A 256 -22.30 -22.77 -9.88
N ALA A 257 -22.71 -21.58 -9.47
CA ALA A 257 -22.85 -20.42 -10.35
C ALA A 257 -21.48 -19.91 -10.84
N CYS A 258 -20.47 -20.07 -10.00
CA CYS A 258 -19.05 -19.93 -10.34
C CYS A 258 -18.32 -21.22 -9.96
N ASP A 259 -17.40 -21.68 -10.82
CA ASP A 259 -16.63 -22.92 -10.67
C ASP A 259 -15.12 -22.68 -10.53
N SER A 260 -14.70 -21.42 -10.53
CA SER A 260 -13.28 -21.03 -10.53
C SER A 260 -13.12 -19.59 -10.06
N ILE A 261 -11.87 -19.16 -9.85
CA ILE A 261 -11.53 -17.78 -9.47
C ILE A 261 -10.54 -17.20 -10.48
N LEU A 262 -10.85 -16.01 -11.00
CA LEU A 262 -9.89 -15.15 -11.68
C LEU A 262 -9.47 -14.03 -10.72
N ARG A 263 -8.21 -14.04 -10.23
CA ARG A 263 -7.66 -12.92 -9.47
C ARG A 263 -7.04 -11.88 -10.40
N ILE A 264 -7.41 -10.61 -10.21
CA ILE A 264 -6.80 -9.48 -10.90
C ILE A 264 -6.20 -8.51 -9.87
N GLY A 265 -4.94 -8.13 -10.06
CA GLY A 265 -4.24 -7.19 -9.18
C GLY A 265 -3.46 -7.85 -8.05
N GLY A 266 -3.40 -7.19 -6.88
CA GLY A 266 -2.70 -7.66 -5.69
C GLY A 266 -3.37 -8.85 -5.01
N ILE A 267 -2.70 -9.36 -3.97
CA ILE A 267 -3.25 -10.46 -3.16
C ILE A 267 -4.48 -9.95 -2.39
N PRO A 268 -5.65 -10.63 -2.50
CA PRO A 268 -6.87 -10.20 -1.84
C PRO A 268 -6.79 -10.17 -0.32
N THR A 269 -7.54 -9.25 0.30
CA THR A 269 -7.66 -9.14 1.77
C THR A 269 -8.75 -10.03 2.33
N VAL A 270 -9.73 -10.40 1.51
CA VAL A 270 -10.87 -11.22 1.91
C VAL A 270 -10.44 -12.59 2.41
N ARG A 271 -11.18 -13.11 3.38
CA ARG A 271 -10.89 -14.40 4.00
C ARG A 271 -10.95 -15.56 3.00
N LEU A 272 -11.80 -15.46 1.99
CA LEU A 272 -11.90 -16.44 0.91
C LEU A 272 -10.53 -16.83 0.36
N TRP A 273 -9.61 -15.87 0.21
CA TRP A 273 -8.30 -16.16 -0.37
C TRP A 273 -7.52 -17.20 0.46
N ARG A 274 -7.64 -17.13 1.79
CA ARG A 274 -7.09 -18.15 2.68
C ARG A 274 -7.91 -19.44 2.64
N ASP A 275 -9.25 -19.33 2.55
CA ASP A 275 -10.14 -20.50 2.51
C ASP A 275 -9.94 -21.33 1.23
N LEU A 276 -9.27 -20.79 0.19
CA LEU A 276 -8.84 -21.55 -0.98
C LEU A 276 -7.79 -22.63 -0.66
N GLU A 277 -7.05 -22.52 0.44
CA GLU A 277 -6.10 -23.55 0.87
C GLU A 277 -6.79 -24.70 1.63
N ASP A 278 -7.91 -24.44 2.27
CA ASP A 278 -8.60 -25.38 3.15
C ASP A 278 -9.92 -25.89 2.55
N ARG A 279 -10.88 -24.97 2.33
CA ARG A 279 -12.25 -25.30 1.98
C ARG A 279 -12.49 -25.50 0.49
N TYR A 280 -11.68 -24.83 -0.34
CA TYR A 280 -11.86 -24.78 -1.79
C TYR A 280 -10.58 -25.17 -2.52
N ARG A 281 -9.87 -26.17 -1.99
CA ARG A 281 -8.55 -26.56 -2.49
C ARG A 281 -8.57 -27.00 -3.96
N GLU A 282 -9.66 -27.62 -4.40
CA GLU A 282 -9.81 -28.12 -5.77
C GLU A 282 -10.32 -27.03 -6.75
N LEU A 283 -10.69 -25.84 -6.23
CA LEU A 283 -11.23 -24.79 -7.09
C LEU A 283 -10.10 -24.24 -8.00
N PRO A 284 -10.28 -24.26 -9.34
CA PRO A 284 -9.29 -23.69 -10.25
C PRO A 284 -9.10 -22.19 -10.00
N VAL A 285 -7.85 -21.74 -10.04
CA VAL A 285 -7.48 -20.32 -9.87
C VAL A 285 -6.55 -19.90 -10.99
N PHE A 286 -6.87 -18.80 -11.66
CA PHE A 286 -5.96 -18.08 -12.53
C PHE A 286 -5.67 -16.70 -11.93
N SER A 287 -4.43 -16.26 -11.98
CA SER A 287 -4.00 -15.03 -11.35
C SER A 287 -3.30 -14.12 -12.35
N VAL A 288 -3.78 -12.89 -12.48
CA VAL A 288 -3.17 -11.82 -13.29
C VAL A 288 -2.84 -10.66 -12.35
N GLY A 289 -1.55 -10.43 -12.11
CA GLY A 289 -1.09 -9.43 -11.14
C GLY A 289 -0.01 -8.52 -11.69
N PHE A 290 0.72 -7.86 -10.80
CA PHE A 290 1.86 -6.99 -11.11
C PHE A 290 3.15 -7.42 -10.38
N ASN A 291 3.08 -8.50 -9.59
CA ASN A 291 4.19 -9.10 -8.86
C ASN A 291 4.19 -10.62 -9.02
N HIS A 292 5.16 -11.30 -8.41
CA HIS A 292 5.30 -12.78 -8.52
C HIS A 292 4.49 -13.55 -7.48
N TYR A 293 3.87 -12.87 -6.53
CA TYR A 293 3.24 -13.51 -5.40
C TYR A 293 1.78 -13.82 -5.68
N THR A 294 1.39 -15.06 -5.45
CA THR A 294 0.00 -15.51 -5.59
C THR A 294 -0.76 -15.45 -4.27
N GLY A 295 -0.06 -15.49 -3.14
CA GLY A 295 -0.67 -15.62 -1.82
C GLY A 295 -1.24 -17.02 -1.54
N LEU A 296 -0.96 -18.00 -2.41
CA LEU A 296 -1.38 -19.40 -2.28
C LEU A 296 -0.16 -20.31 -2.19
N SER A 297 -0.22 -21.35 -1.37
CA SER A 297 0.85 -22.34 -1.21
C SER A 297 0.85 -23.36 -2.34
N ARG A 298 -0.30 -23.61 -2.95
CA ARG A 298 -0.43 -24.51 -4.09
C ARG A 298 -0.05 -23.83 -5.41
N PRO A 299 0.42 -24.60 -6.41
CA PRO A 299 0.64 -24.08 -7.75
C PRO A 299 -0.65 -23.56 -8.38
N VAL A 300 -0.59 -22.36 -8.96
CA VAL A 300 -1.68 -21.75 -9.74
C VAL A 300 -1.08 -21.09 -10.98
N SER A 301 -1.86 -21.02 -12.07
CA SER A 301 -1.46 -20.25 -13.24
C SER A 301 -1.38 -18.77 -12.87
N HIS A 302 -0.24 -18.14 -13.13
CA HIS A 302 0.02 -16.77 -12.73
C HIS A 302 0.78 -15.98 -13.79
N CYS A 303 0.21 -14.86 -14.22
CA CYS A 303 0.88 -13.87 -15.06
C CYS A 303 1.19 -12.60 -14.26
N PRO A 304 2.46 -12.19 -14.14
CA PRO A 304 2.84 -10.98 -13.40
C PRO A 304 2.74 -9.70 -14.24
N SER A 305 1.77 -9.61 -15.15
CA SER A 305 1.48 -8.43 -15.96
C SER A 305 -0.01 -8.25 -16.19
N LEU A 306 -0.54 -7.10 -15.81
CA LEU A 306 -1.92 -6.71 -16.07
C LEU A 306 -2.18 -6.37 -17.55
N ASP A 307 -1.12 -6.11 -18.34
CA ASP A 307 -1.22 -5.81 -19.77
C ASP A 307 -1.76 -7.03 -20.57
N LEU A 308 -1.71 -8.24 -19.98
CA LEU A 308 -2.31 -9.45 -20.55
C LEU A 308 -3.82 -9.28 -20.83
N LEU A 309 -4.52 -8.56 -19.94
CA LEU A 309 -5.98 -8.39 -20.03
C LEU A 309 -6.44 -7.60 -21.25
N SER A 310 -5.57 -6.77 -21.85
CA SER A 310 -5.87 -6.02 -23.07
C SER A 310 -5.68 -6.83 -24.35
N GLN A 311 -5.10 -8.04 -24.25
CA GLN A 311 -4.74 -8.87 -25.40
C GLN A 311 -5.58 -10.15 -25.48
N VAL A 312 -6.31 -10.49 -24.41
CA VAL A 312 -7.05 -11.73 -24.30
C VAL A 312 -8.32 -11.70 -25.15
N GLU A 313 -8.56 -12.78 -25.90
CA GLU A 313 -9.78 -13.02 -26.64
C GLU A 313 -10.61 -14.12 -25.96
N PHE A 314 -11.92 -13.96 -25.90
CA PHE A 314 -12.83 -14.95 -25.34
C PHE A 314 -14.14 -14.99 -26.11
N SER A 315 -14.69 -16.20 -26.28
CA SER A 315 -15.94 -16.44 -27.01
C SER A 315 -17.16 -16.58 -26.08
N SER A 316 -16.92 -16.92 -24.82
CA SER A 316 -18.00 -17.08 -23.85
C SER A 316 -18.25 -15.75 -23.12
N VAL A 317 -19.48 -15.28 -23.19
CA VAL A 317 -19.96 -14.17 -22.34
C VAL A 317 -20.81 -14.78 -21.24
N HIS A 318 -20.48 -14.48 -19.97
CA HIS A 318 -21.31 -14.93 -18.86
C HIS A 318 -22.70 -14.29 -18.95
N ARG A 319 -23.74 -15.12 -18.83
CA ARG A 319 -25.11 -14.62 -18.73
C ARG A 319 -25.35 -14.18 -17.29
N GLU A 320 -26.01 -13.04 -17.17
CA GLU A 320 -26.45 -12.52 -15.87
C GLU A 320 -27.29 -13.56 -15.14
N ASN A 321 -26.96 -13.78 -13.87
CA ASN A 321 -27.80 -14.54 -12.98
C ASN A 321 -28.67 -13.58 -12.17
N TYR A 322 -29.83 -13.21 -12.71
CA TYR A 322 -30.74 -12.22 -12.12
C TYR A 322 -31.16 -12.56 -10.68
N GLN A 323 -31.30 -13.84 -10.34
CA GLN A 323 -31.69 -14.24 -9.00
C GLN A 323 -30.61 -13.88 -7.98
N ILE A 324 -29.35 -14.04 -8.35
CA ILE A 324 -28.20 -13.70 -7.52
C ILE A 324 -28.08 -12.20 -7.35
N ALA A 325 -28.26 -11.44 -8.42
CA ALA A 325 -28.25 -9.98 -8.37
C ALA A 325 -29.34 -9.43 -7.44
N MET A 326 -30.56 -9.96 -7.51
CA MET A 326 -31.66 -9.57 -6.63
C MET A 326 -31.37 -9.87 -5.16
N GLU A 327 -30.76 -11.02 -4.87
CA GLU A 327 -30.39 -11.36 -3.48
C GLU A 327 -29.26 -10.49 -2.96
N ASP A 328 -28.24 -10.22 -3.77
CA ASP A 328 -27.13 -9.32 -3.42
C ASP A 328 -27.64 -7.92 -3.13
N ASP A 329 -28.55 -7.40 -3.94
CA ASP A 329 -29.20 -6.10 -3.72
C ASP A 329 -30.01 -6.08 -2.41
N SER A 330 -30.80 -7.12 -2.13
CA SER A 330 -31.56 -7.23 -0.89
C SER A 330 -30.64 -7.22 0.34
N ARG A 331 -29.56 -7.99 0.32
CA ARG A 331 -28.57 -8.05 1.41
C ARG A 331 -27.81 -6.72 1.54
N THR A 332 -27.51 -6.06 0.44
CA THR A 332 -26.90 -4.72 0.44
C THR A 332 -27.80 -3.70 1.12
N GLN A 333 -29.11 -3.73 0.87
CA GLN A 333 -30.08 -2.86 1.54
C GLN A 333 -30.20 -3.15 3.04
N GLN A 334 -30.20 -4.43 3.43
CA GLN A 334 -30.21 -4.83 4.84
C GLN A 334 -28.95 -4.35 5.57
N MET A 335 -27.76 -4.49 4.95
CA MET A 335 -26.51 -3.97 5.50
C MET A 335 -26.60 -2.46 5.70
N LYS A 336 -27.07 -1.71 4.69
CA LYS A 336 -27.24 -0.26 4.77
C LYS A 336 -28.16 0.14 5.90
N ALA A 337 -29.29 -0.56 6.06
CA ALA A 337 -30.23 -0.30 7.16
C ALA A 337 -29.59 -0.52 8.54
N LEU A 338 -28.72 -1.54 8.70
CA LEU A 338 -27.98 -1.76 9.96
C LEU A 338 -26.95 -0.66 10.22
N LEU A 339 -26.20 -0.22 9.20
CA LEU A 339 -25.24 0.88 9.31
C LEU A 339 -25.93 2.19 9.73
N GLU A 340 -27.13 2.45 9.23
CA GLU A 340 -27.94 3.61 9.60
C GLU A 340 -28.61 3.48 10.99
N LYS A 341 -28.93 2.24 11.41
CA LYS A 341 -29.48 1.94 12.74
C LYS A 341 -28.44 2.13 13.84
N TYR A 342 -27.17 1.84 13.57
CA TYR A 342 -26.07 1.95 14.53
C TYR A 342 -25.03 2.99 14.09
N PRO A 343 -25.38 4.28 14.04
CA PRO A 343 -24.53 5.33 13.45
C PRO A 343 -23.28 5.64 14.27
N LYS A 344 -23.24 5.26 15.55
CA LYS A 344 -22.05 5.41 16.41
C LYS A 344 -21.20 4.15 16.50
N SER A 345 -21.64 3.04 15.90
CA SER A 345 -20.77 1.86 15.77
C SER A 345 -19.56 2.20 14.89
N GLU A 346 -18.46 1.47 15.05
CA GLU A 346 -17.27 1.65 14.19
C GLU A 346 -17.67 1.56 12.72
N GLN A 347 -18.49 0.59 12.35
CA GLN A 347 -18.99 0.35 10.99
C GLN A 347 -19.90 1.48 10.49
N GLY A 348 -20.84 1.94 11.30
CA GLY A 348 -21.72 3.06 10.97
C GLY A 348 -20.97 4.38 10.79
N MET A 349 -19.95 4.61 11.62
CA MET A 349 -19.08 5.79 11.48
C MET A 349 -18.23 5.72 10.21
N ILE A 350 -17.68 4.56 9.85
CA ILE A 350 -16.94 4.39 8.58
C ILE A 350 -17.85 4.61 7.38
N TYR A 351 -19.07 4.05 7.41
CA TYR A 351 -20.08 4.28 6.39
C TYR A 351 -20.38 5.78 6.20
N ALA A 352 -20.64 6.49 7.30
CA ALA A 352 -20.93 7.92 7.25
C ALA A 352 -19.71 8.74 6.79
N ALA A 353 -18.50 8.43 7.27
CA ALA A 353 -17.26 9.12 6.89
C ALA A 353 -16.93 8.92 5.41
N SER A 354 -17.15 7.72 4.87
CA SER A 354 -16.86 7.41 3.46
C SER A 354 -17.64 8.29 2.47
N LYS A 355 -18.83 8.74 2.83
CA LYS A 355 -19.63 9.67 2.00
C LYS A 355 -18.94 11.01 1.76
N HIS A 356 -18.14 11.47 2.74
CA HIS A 356 -17.36 12.71 2.62
C HIS A 356 -16.06 12.52 1.81
N MET A 357 -15.71 11.29 1.48
CA MET A 357 -14.50 10.95 0.72
C MET A 357 -14.77 10.67 -0.76
N LYS A 358 -16.01 10.90 -1.22
CA LYS A 358 -16.40 10.75 -2.62
C LYS A 358 -15.50 11.56 -3.55
N GLY A 359 -14.90 10.89 -4.53
CA GLY A 359 -14.00 11.51 -5.51
C GLY A 359 -12.66 11.98 -4.95
N HIS A 360 -12.34 11.69 -3.69
CA HIS A 360 -11.07 12.02 -3.05
C HIS A 360 -10.06 10.85 -3.14
N SER A 361 -8.82 11.12 -2.73
CA SER A 361 -7.79 10.09 -2.54
C SER A 361 -7.89 9.52 -1.13
N VAL A 362 -7.96 8.19 -0.98
CA VAL A 362 -8.11 7.51 0.31
C VAL A 362 -7.01 6.49 0.50
N TYR A 363 -6.29 6.59 1.62
CA TYR A 363 -5.34 5.60 2.06
C TYR A 363 -5.93 4.81 3.24
N LEU A 364 -5.93 3.49 3.14
CA LEU A 364 -6.53 2.61 4.13
C LEU A 364 -5.47 1.88 4.94
N GLY A 365 -5.55 2.03 6.25
CA GLY A 365 -4.72 1.32 7.20
C GLY A 365 -5.08 -0.16 7.32
N ASN A 366 -4.08 -0.98 7.55
CA ASN A 366 -4.25 -2.40 7.81
C ASN A 366 -5.05 -2.66 9.11
N SER A 367 -5.30 -3.92 9.45
CA SER A 367 -6.12 -4.38 10.56
C SER A 367 -7.64 -4.22 10.29
N LEU A 368 -8.41 -3.57 11.17
CA LEU A 368 -9.85 -3.36 10.99
C LEU A 368 -10.17 -2.31 9.91
N PRO A 369 -9.52 -1.15 9.85
CA PRO A 369 -9.93 -0.08 8.94
C PRO A 369 -10.12 -0.53 7.48
N ILE A 370 -9.17 -1.26 6.91
CA ILE A 370 -9.27 -1.76 5.52
C ILE A 370 -10.40 -2.78 5.33
N ARG A 371 -10.66 -3.63 6.34
CA ARG A 371 -11.71 -4.64 6.28
C ARG A 371 -13.10 -4.04 6.42
N GLU A 372 -13.23 -3.07 7.31
CA GLU A 372 -14.49 -2.36 7.51
C GLU A 372 -14.79 -1.40 6.37
N TRP A 373 -13.76 -0.78 5.77
CA TRP A 373 -13.95 -0.07 4.53
C TRP A 373 -14.48 -0.98 3.41
N ASP A 374 -13.90 -2.16 3.26
CA ASP A 374 -14.33 -3.14 2.26
C ASP A 374 -15.79 -3.56 2.43
N SER A 375 -16.24 -3.74 3.68
CA SER A 375 -17.59 -4.23 3.98
C SER A 375 -18.64 -3.11 4.17
N CYS A 376 -18.23 -1.92 4.63
CA CYS A 376 -19.16 -0.91 5.14
C CYS A 376 -19.10 0.44 4.42
N ALA A 377 -18.06 0.76 3.64
CA ALA A 377 -17.99 2.04 2.94
C ALA A 377 -19.15 2.21 1.95
N ASP A 378 -19.65 3.43 1.81
CA ASP A 378 -20.75 3.74 0.92
C ASP A 378 -20.39 3.54 -0.55
N LEU A 379 -21.04 2.58 -1.20
CA LEU A 379 -20.78 2.21 -2.58
C LEU A 379 -21.27 3.25 -3.60
N ASP A 380 -22.14 4.15 -3.18
CA ASP A 380 -22.66 5.23 -4.03
C ASP A 380 -21.76 6.50 -3.96
N SER A 381 -20.73 6.44 -3.14
CA SER A 381 -19.74 7.50 -2.93
C SER A 381 -18.30 7.02 -3.13
N PRO A 382 -17.96 6.43 -4.29
CA PRO A 382 -16.62 5.88 -4.50
C PRO A 382 -15.55 6.97 -4.45
N PRO A 383 -14.38 6.69 -3.84
CA PRO A 383 -13.22 7.56 -3.92
C PRO A 383 -12.64 7.58 -5.35
N LYS A 384 -11.85 8.59 -5.67
CA LYS A 384 -11.14 8.66 -6.96
C LYS A 384 -10.06 7.60 -7.07
N ARG A 385 -9.33 7.38 -5.98
CA ARG A 385 -8.28 6.38 -5.86
C ARG A 385 -8.13 5.89 -4.43
N VAL A 386 -7.72 4.65 -4.28
CA VAL A 386 -7.47 4.02 -2.97
C VAL A 386 -6.08 3.40 -2.96
N ALA A 387 -5.38 3.52 -1.83
CA ALA A 387 -4.09 2.88 -1.59
C ALA A 387 -4.03 2.25 -0.20
N ALA A 388 -3.09 1.33 -0.02
CA ALA A 388 -2.76 0.67 1.24
C ALA A 388 -1.42 -0.04 1.13
N ASN A 389 -0.72 -0.28 2.24
CA ASN A 389 0.42 -1.18 2.30
C ASN A 389 -0.08 -2.63 2.35
N ARG A 390 0.05 -3.35 1.24
CA ARG A 390 -0.47 -4.72 1.11
C ARG A 390 0.60 -5.76 0.76
N GLY A 391 1.85 -5.46 1.08
CA GLY A 391 2.95 -6.41 0.97
C GLY A 391 3.00 -7.34 2.20
N ALA A 392 3.55 -6.84 3.29
CA ALA A 392 3.68 -7.59 4.55
C ALA A 392 2.48 -7.39 5.51
N ASN A 393 1.62 -6.43 5.23
CA ASN A 393 0.42 -6.11 6.01
C ASN A 393 0.71 -5.65 7.46
N GLY A 394 1.87 -5.05 7.72
CA GLY A 394 2.23 -4.45 9.00
C GLY A 394 1.34 -3.24 9.34
N ILE A 395 1.36 -2.81 10.60
CA ILE A 395 0.71 -1.56 11.04
C ILE A 395 1.69 -0.39 11.12
N ASP A 396 2.96 -0.65 10.94
CA ASP A 396 4.05 0.33 10.95
C ASP A 396 4.12 1.15 9.65
N GLY A 397 4.56 2.39 9.73
CA GLY A 397 4.88 3.28 8.62
C GLY A 397 3.71 3.67 7.71
N GLN A 398 2.46 3.44 8.11
CA GLN A 398 1.31 3.64 7.22
C GLN A 398 0.93 5.10 7.02
N VAL A 399 1.06 5.93 8.06
CA VAL A 399 0.85 7.38 7.93
C VAL A 399 1.98 7.99 7.11
N SER A 400 3.22 7.51 7.28
CA SER A 400 4.37 7.92 6.47
C SER A 400 4.18 7.56 5.00
N THR A 401 3.71 6.34 4.70
CA THR A 401 3.39 5.93 3.32
C THR A 401 2.27 6.79 2.73
N PHE A 402 1.21 7.06 3.50
CA PHE A 402 0.14 7.97 3.09
C PHE A 402 0.66 9.34 2.68
N LEU A 403 1.51 9.95 3.49
CA LEU A 403 2.07 11.28 3.19
C LEU A 403 2.94 11.25 1.93
N GLY A 404 3.73 10.21 1.73
CA GLY A 404 4.49 10.02 0.51
C GLY A 404 3.62 9.81 -0.73
N TRP A 405 2.49 9.12 -0.58
CA TRP A 405 1.55 8.83 -1.65
C TRP A 405 0.61 10.01 -1.99
N ALA A 406 0.40 10.95 -1.06
CA ALA A 406 -0.56 12.04 -1.19
C ALA A 406 -0.46 12.81 -2.51
N HIS A 407 -1.60 13.14 -3.10
CA HIS A 407 -1.75 13.79 -4.40
C HIS A 407 -2.15 15.26 -4.26
N THR A 408 -1.77 16.08 -5.24
CA THR A 408 -2.07 17.52 -5.25
C THR A 408 -3.43 17.85 -5.87
N ASP A 409 -4.01 16.93 -6.65
CA ASP A 409 -5.21 17.14 -7.46
C ASP A 409 -6.53 16.89 -6.70
N THR A 410 -6.47 16.28 -5.51
CA THR A 410 -7.64 15.97 -4.67
C THR A 410 -7.31 16.09 -3.19
N PRO A 411 -8.32 16.28 -2.32
CA PRO A 411 -8.14 16.04 -0.89
C PRO A 411 -7.71 14.61 -0.61
N ASN A 412 -6.81 14.44 0.38
CA ASN A 412 -6.24 13.16 0.74
C ASN A 412 -6.68 12.77 2.15
N TRP A 413 -7.14 11.53 2.30
CA TRP A 413 -7.61 10.97 3.55
C TRP A 413 -6.81 9.71 3.90
N CYS A 414 -6.38 9.62 5.14
CA CYS A 414 -5.76 8.43 5.71
C CYS A 414 -6.70 7.87 6.78
N LEU A 415 -7.15 6.64 6.65
CA LEU A 415 -8.00 5.98 7.64
C LEU A 415 -7.20 4.89 8.32
N VAL A 416 -6.80 5.09 9.58
CA VAL A 416 -5.93 4.18 10.35
C VAL A 416 -6.50 3.91 11.73
N GLY A 417 -6.14 2.77 12.31
CA GLY A 417 -6.42 2.50 13.73
C GLY A 417 -5.49 3.27 14.67
N ASP A 418 -5.88 3.34 15.93
CA ASP A 418 -5.13 4.00 17.00
C ASP A 418 -3.70 3.46 17.18
N LEU A 419 -3.54 2.13 17.26
CA LEU A 419 -2.19 1.52 17.37
C LEU A 419 -1.33 1.79 16.14
N THR A 420 -1.92 1.87 14.95
CA THR A 420 -1.22 2.24 13.73
C THR A 420 -0.72 3.68 13.79
N ALA A 421 -1.56 4.62 14.23
CA ALA A 421 -1.17 6.02 14.40
C ALA A 421 -0.07 6.17 15.46
N MET A 422 -0.17 5.44 16.59
CA MET A 422 0.86 5.43 17.63
C MET A 422 2.20 4.87 17.14
N TYR A 423 2.17 3.91 16.24
CA TYR A 423 3.38 3.32 15.66
C TYR A 423 4.15 4.29 14.76
N ASP A 424 3.49 5.35 14.26
CA ASP A 424 4.02 6.25 13.23
C ASP A 424 3.89 7.74 13.63
N LEU A 425 4.12 8.06 14.91
CA LEU A 425 3.94 9.41 15.48
C LEU A 425 4.83 10.47 14.83
N SER A 426 5.99 10.09 14.30
CA SER A 426 6.94 10.99 13.62
C SER A 426 6.54 11.35 12.18
N ALA A 427 5.59 10.63 11.60
CA ALA A 427 5.21 10.75 10.18
C ALA A 427 4.89 12.18 9.74
N LEU A 428 4.17 12.95 10.58
CA LEU A 428 3.73 14.31 10.25
C LEU A 428 4.87 15.31 10.05
N TRP A 429 6.12 14.94 10.40
CA TRP A 429 7.33 15.70 10.06
C TRP A 429 7.42 16.06 8.57
N ALA A 430 6.99 15.15 7.69
CA ALA A 430 7.08 15.34 6.26
C ALA A 430 6.21 16.48 5.72
N THR A 431 5.17 16.89 6.44
CA THR A 431 4.09 17.76 5.94
C THR A 431 4.57 19.08 5.36
N SER A 432 5.53 19.75 6.04
CA SER A 432 6.06 21.06 5.59
C SER A 432 6.82 21.00 4.27
N GLN A 433 7.17 19.81 3.80
CA GLN A 433 7.94 19.54 2.59
C GLN A 433 7.07 19.09 1.41
N LEU A 434 5.76 18.91 1.65
CA LEU A 434 4.82 18.40 0.65
C LEU A 434 4.14 19.53 -0.13
N GLU A 435 3.88 19.25 -1.40
CA GLU A 435 3.05 20.11 -2.26
C GLU A 435 1.55 19.87 -2.03
N ALA A 436 1.18 18.66 -1.62
CA ALA A 436 -0.20 18.32 -1.25
C ALA A 436 -0.60 19.04 0.05
N GLN A 437 -1.67 19.82 0.00
CA GLN A 437 -2.06 20.68 1.11
C GLN A 437 -3.32 20.21 1.87
N LYS A 438 -4.15 19.39 1.25
CA LYS A 438 -5.39 18.89 1.87
C LYS A 438 -5.17 17.49 2.41
N LEU A 439 -4.58 17.38 3.59
CA LEU A 439 -4.19 16.13 4.23
C LEU A 439 -5.02 15.92 5.50
N ARG A 440 -5.69 14.79 5.60
CA ARG A 440 -6.51 14.42 6.74
C ARG A 440 -6.18 13.03 7.22
N VAL A 441 -5.88 12.90 8.50
CA VAL A 441 -5.64 11.60 9.15
C VAL A 441 -6.82 11.33 10.08
N VAL A 442 -7.63 10.34 9.73
CA VAL A 442 -8.73 9.81 10.55
C VAL A 442 -8.19 8.65 11.36
N VAL A 443 -8.09 8.84 12.66
CA VAL A 443 -7.70 7.80 13.60
C VAL A 443 -8.94 7.18 14.20
N ILE A 444 -9.19 5.90 13.88
CA ILE A 444 -10.25 5.12 14.54
C ILE A 444 -9.71 4.70 15.91
N ASN A 445 -10.10 5.46 16.94
CA ASN A 445 -9.69 5.22 18.31
C ASN A 445 -10.74 4.37 19.03
N ASN A 446 -10.63 3.06 18.88
CA ASN A 446 -11.49 2.08 19.53
C ASN A 446 -10.84 1.47 20.81
N GLY A 447 -9.72 2.07 21.27
CA GLY A 447 -9.01 1.71 22.50
C GLY A 447 -8.12 0.48 22.37
N GLY A 448 -7.60 0.18 21.15
CA GLY A 448 -6.59 -0.86 20.93
C GLY A 448 -6.88 -1.81 19.77
N GLY A 449 -6.23 -2.96 19.76
CA GLY A 449 -6.31 -3.96 18.68
C GLY A 449 -7.62 -4.75 18.64
N GLN A 450 -8.75 -4.11 18.42
CA GLN A 450 -10.09 -4.72 18.48
C GLN A 450 -10.33 -5.82 17.41
N ILE A 451 -9.49 -5.93 16.40
CA ILE A 451 -9.51 -7.06 15.47
C ILE A 451 -9.43 -8.42 16.21
N PHE A 452 -8.79 -8.45 17.35
CA PHE A 452 -8.61 -9.67 18.15
C PHE A 452 -9.77 -9.95 19.10
N SER A 453 -10.63 -8.98 19.43
CA SER A 453 -11.71 -9.12 20.39
C SER A 453 -12.73 -10.19 20.01
N ARG A 454 -12.97 -10.41 18.71
CA ARG A 454 -13.85 -11.47 18.20
C ARG A 454 -13.19 -12.85 18.12
N MET A 455 -11.84 -12.92 18.12
CA MET A 455 -11.09 -14.17 17.99
C MET A 455 -10.58 -14.70 19.32
N PHE A 456 -10.14 -13.81 20.20
CA PHE A 456 -9.51 -14.16 21.47
C PHE A 456 -10.24 -13.50 22.64
N LYS A 457 -10.50 -14.28 23.71
CA LYS A 457 -11.18 -13.79 24.92
C LYS A 457 -10.21 -13.20 25.97
N LYS A 458 -9.00 -12.79 25.57
CA LYS A 458 -7.97 -12.28 26.48
C LYS A 458 -7.60 -10.84 26.10
N GLU A 459 -7.72 -9.92 27.04
CA GLU A 459 -7.44 -8.48 26.83
C GLU A 459 -5.99 -8.18 26.41
N ILE A 460 -5.03 -9.03 26.76
CA ILE A 460 -3.63 -8.85 26.37
C ILE A 460 -3.43 -8.74 24.85
N PHE A 461 -4.29 -9.37 24.04
CA PHE A 461 -4.22 -9.25 22.59
C PHE A 461 -4.69 -7.89 22.07
N VAL A 462 -5.48 -7.18 22.87
CA VAL A 462 -6.08 -5.90 22.48
C VAL A 462 -5.10 -4.75 22.65
N ASN A 463 -4.12 -4.85 23.57
CA ASN A 463 -3.25 -3.73 23.95
C ASN A 463 -4.07 -2.48 24.31
N LYS A 464 -5.04 -2.67 25.24
CA LYS A 464 -6.02 -1.64 25.61
C LYS A 464 -5.37 -0.36 26.13
N HIS A 465 -5.89 0.79 25.71
CA HIS A 465 -5.43 2.11 26.13
C HIS A 465 -6.56 3.16 26.12
N GLU A 466 -6.26 4.32 26.69
CA GLU A 466 -7.17 5.49 26.77
C GLU A 466 -6.48 6.76 26.19
N ILE A 467 -5.64 6.60 25.20
CA ILE A 467 -4.84 7.69 24.62
C ILE A 467 -5.74 8.55 23.71
N SER A 468 -5.58 9.89 23.77
CA SER A 468 -6.15 10.84 22.83
C SER A 468 -5.08 11.35 21.86
N PHE A 469 -5.47 11.60 20.63
CA PHE A 469 -4.57 12.08 19.56
C PHE A 469 -4.54 13.62 19.45
N GLU A 470 -5.22 14.35 20.33
CA GLU A 470 -5.20 15.83 20.34
C GLU A 470 -3.79 16.40 20.48
N SER A 471 -3.00 15.87 21.44
CA SER A 471 -1.62 16.29 21.66
C SER A 471 -0.71 15.97 20.48
N TRP A 472 -0.95 14.87 19.78
CA TRP A 472 -0.22 14.53 18.57
C TRP A 472 -0.47 15.54 17.44
N ALA A 473 -1.73 15.92 17.19
CA ALA A 473 -2.07 16.95 16.22
C ALA A 473 -1.39 18.28 16.56
N LYS A 474 -1.49 18.72 17.82
CA LYS A 474 -0.87 19.98 18.31
C LYS A 474 0.66 19.98 18.17
N MET A 475 1.34 18.86 18.44
CA MET A 475 2.78 18.73 18.28
C MET A 475 3.26 19.11 16.88
N TRP A 476 2.48 18.81 15.86
CA TRP A 476 2.80 19.03 14.44
C TRP A 476 2.07 20.24 13.83
N ASN A 477 1.41 21.08 14.63
CA ASN A 477 0.61 22.22 14.18
C ASN A 477 -0.54 21.84 13.22
N TRP A 478 -1.11 20.64 13.40
CA TRP A 478 -2.32 20.21 12.71
C TRP A 478 -3.54 20.58 13.55
N SER A 479 -4.66 20.94 12.92
CA SER A 479 -5.95 21.07 13.59
C SER A 479 -6.47 19.70 14.03
N TYR A 480 -7.34 19.71 15.03
CA TYR A 480 -7.87 18.50 15.64
C TYR A 480 -9.39 18.58 15.76
N GLN A 481 -10.05 17.46 15.43
CA GLN A 481 -11.47 17.24 15.72
C GLN A 481 -11.65 15.87 16.35
N LYS A 482 -12.62 15.77 17.27
CA LYS A 482 -13.03 14.49 17.86
C LYS A 482 -14.46 14.20 17.48
N TRP A 483 -14.69 13.03 16.90
CA TRP A 483 -16.00 12.59 16.45
C TRP A 483 -16.49 11.41 17.28
N HIS A 484 -17.59 11.57 17.99
CA HIS A 484 -18.42 10.50 18.56
C HIS A 484 -19.61 10.16 17.64
N THR A 485 -19.83 10.96 16.64
CA THR A 485 -20.76 10.79 15.54
C THR A 485 -20.20 11.58 14.37
N VAL A 486 -20.24 11.03 13.16
CA VAL A 486 -19.75 11.73 11.98
C VAL A 486 -20.70 12.88 11.63
N PRO A 487 -20.22 14.13 11.51
CA PRO A 487 -21.05 15.27 11.14
C PRO A 487 -21.65 15.12 9.74
N THR A 488 -22.84 15.65 9.51
CA THR A 488 -23.49 15.65 8.19
C THR A 488 -22.85 16.63 7.20
N SER A 489 -22.28 17.72 7.72
CA SER A 489 -21.48 18.69 6.95
C SER A 489 -20.13 18.85 7.62
N LEU A 490 -19.06 18.93 6.83
CA LEU A 490 -17.69 19.04 7.33
C LEU A 490 -17.13 20.44 7.04
N GLU A 491 -16.66 21.08 8.12
CA GLU A 491 -15.73 22.19 8.04
C GLU A 491 -14.35 21.65 8.37
N LEU A 492 -13.47 21.58 7.38
CA LEU A 492 -12.17 20.92 7.50
C LEU A 492 -11.05 21.88 7.11
N ASP A 493 -10.05 21.91 7.98
CA ASP A 493 -8.78 22.55 7.68
C ASP A 493 -7.96 21.77 6.65
N ASN A 494 -6.92 22.42 6.13
CA ASN A 494 -6.02 21.79 5.17
C ASN A 494 -5.25 20.61 5.78
N LEU A 495 -4.78 20.76 7.03
CA LEU A 495 -4.02 19.75 7.77
C LEU A 495 -4.82 19.40 9.02
N GLN A 496 -5.35 18.18 9.08
CA GLN A 496 -6.26 17.83 10.16
C GLN A 496 -6.13 16.39 10.62
N VAL A 497 -6.05 16.21 11.93
CA VAL A 497 -6.25 14.93 12.61
C VAL A 497 -7.71 14.87 13.08
N ILE A 498 -8.39 13.80 12.73
CA ILE A 498 -9.76 13.49 13.15
C ILE A 498 -9.71 12.23 13.99
N GLU A 499 -10.01 12.35 15.27
CA GLU A 499 -10.12 11.21 16.18
C GLU A 499 -11.57 10.72 16.19
N MET A 500 -11.80 9.57 15.57
CA MET A 500 -13.10 8.92 15.50
C MET A 500 -13.21 7.91 16.64
N VAL A 501 -14.15 8.14 17.57
CA VAL A 501 -14.32 7.33 18.78
C VAL A 501 -15.66 6.61 18.73
N PRO A 502 -15.69 5.36 18.25
CA PRO A 502 -16.92 4.58 18.14
C PRO A 502 -17.48 4.18 19.51
N ASP A 503 -18.80 4.00 19.56
CA ASP A 503 -19.48 3.41 20.71
C ASP A 503 -19.35 1.88 20.66
N TRP A 504 -18.76 1.31 21.70
CA TRP A 504 -18.50 -0.12 21.78
C TRP A 504 -19.79 -0.95 21.85
N ASN A 505 -20.84 -0.46 22.53
CA ASN A 505 -22.09 -1.19 22.65
C ASN A 505 -22.83 -1.25 21.31
N GLU A 506 -22.89 -0.13 20.58
CA GLU A 506 -23.44 -0.12 19.22
C GLU A 506 -22.63 -1.01 18.27
N THR A 507 -21.30 -1.00 18.38
CA THR A 507 -20.42 -1.88 17.60
C THR A 507 -20.70 -3.36 17.86
N GLN A 508 -20.87 -3.75 19.12
CA GLN A 508 -21.22 -5.13 19.48
C GLN A 508 -22.62 -5.53 18.99
N GLN A 509 -23.61 -4.62 19.08
CA GLN A 509 -24.96 -4.86 18.59
C GLN A 509 -24.98 -5.02 17.08
N PHE A 510 -24.25 -4.15 16.35
CA PHE A 510 -24.08 -4.29 14.90
C PHE A 510 -23.53 -5.68 14.53
N TRP A 511 -22.45 -6.12 15.18
CA TRP A 511 -21.87 -7.45 14.90
C TRP A 511 -22.86 -8.58 15.17
N LYS A 512 -23.62 -8.49 16.23
CA LYS A 512 -24.62 -9.51 16.57
C LYS A 512 -25.72 -9.61 15.51
N GLU A 513 -26.22 -8.48 15.02
CA GLU A 513 -27.28 -8.47 14.01
C GLU A 513 -26.76 -8.88 12.63
N ILE A 514 -25.58 -8.42 12.22
CA ILE A 514 -25.00 -8.81 10.94
C ILE A 514 -24.66 -10.31 10.90
N ASP A 515 -24.12 -10.87 12.00
CA ASP A 515 -23.87 -12.31 12.09
C ASP A 515 -25.16 -13.14 12.00
N SER A 516 -26.29 -12.60 12.41
CA SER A 516 -27.60 -13.25 12.27
C SER A 516 -28.12 -13.20 10.84
N LEU A 517 -27.94 -12.09 10.12
CA LEU A 517 -28.30 -11.97 8.69
C LEU A 517 -27.52 -12.93 7.78
N TRP A 518 -26.29 -13.27 8.17
CA TRP A 518 -25.44 -14.15 7.38
C TRP A 518 -25.61 -15.65 7.71
N LYS A 519 -26.35 -16.00 8.76
CA LYS A 519 -26.63 -17.40 9.13
C LYS A 519 -27.78 -18.04 8.34
N GLU A 520 -28.59 -17.22 7.70
CA GLU A 520 -29.66 -17.64 6.80
C GLU A 520 -29.15 -17.79 5.35
#